data_41c275f9ab5778bcafa87e8c7c023e22
#
_entry.id   41c275f9ab5778bcafa87e8c7c023e22
#
_cell.length_a   1.000
_cell.length_b   1.000
_cell.length_c   1.000
_cell.angle_alpha   90.00
_cell.angle_beta   90.00
_cell.angle_gamma   90.00
#
_symmetry.space_group_name_H-M   'P 1'
#
loop_
_entity.id
_entity.type
_entity.pdbx_description
1 polymer ?
#
loop_
_entity_poly.entity_id
_entity_poly.type
_entity_poly.pdbx_seq_one_letter_code
_entity_poly.pdbx_strand_id
1 'polypeptide(L)'
;MIYPQKLSSKKSDQLIYTLLTGTIIIGIILVIINKITSPNVRWAGIANAGIIYTWITVIYSIKRNTNIASHVLLQMLIISLVLLYIDNRLGAFGWAIYIGIPITLMAANITMLVLAIVSYKNYTRYAMYQLVIVLASIIQIVPAFMSIIEFGILNQISIGISLLNLAISIVLRYKDFWKMLVCKFHM
;
A
#
# COMPACT_ATOMS: atom_id res chain seq x y z
N MET A 1 2.73 -27.74 -23.81
CA MET A 1 2.21 -26.93 -22.68
C MET A 1 0.86 -26.39 -23.08
N ILE A 2 -0.21 -26.86 -22.42
CA ILE A 2 -1.57 -26.37 -22.67
C ILE A 2 -1.70 -25.08 -21.87
N TYR A 3 -1.63 -23.94 -22.56
CA TYR A 3 -1.94 -22.65 -21.93
C TYR A 3 -3.41 -22.69 -21.46
N PRO A 4 -3.71 -22.28 -20.22
CA PRO A 4 -5.09 -22.18 -19.77
C PRO A 4 -5.84 -21.24 -20.73
N GLN A 5 -6.92 -21.73 -21.31
CA GLN A 5 -7.77 -20.94 -22.19
C GLN A 5 -8.22 -19.69 -21.43
N LYS A 6 -8.00 -18.51 -22.00
CA LYS A 6 -8.52 -17.25 -21.45
C LYS A 6 -10.03 -17.43 -21.31
N LEU A 7 -10.52 -17.43 -20.07
CA LEU A 7 -11.94 -17.34 -19.77
C LEU A 7 -12.52 -16.19 -20.60
N SER A 8 -13.65 -16.43 -21.29
CA SER A 8 -14.32 -15.36 -22.02
C SER A 8 -14.59 -14.20 -21.04
N SER A 9 -14.36 -12.95 -21.45
CA SER A 9 -14.50 -11.79 -20.55
C SER A 9 -15.84 -11.79 -19.79
N LYS A 10 -16.94 -12.19 -20.44
CA LYS A 10 -18.27 -12.33 -19.80
C LYS A 10 -18.30 -13.31 -18.61
N LYS A 11 -17.63 -14.48 -18.72
CA LYS A 11 -17.60 -15.46 -17.61
C LYS A 11 -16.74 -14.98 -16.45
N SER A 12 -15.64 -14.27 -16.76
CA SER A 12 -14.80 -13.66 -15.74
C SER A 12 -15.55 -12.56 -14.97
N ASP A 13 -16.27 -11.69 -15.69
CA ASP A 13 -17.05 -10.62 -15.08
C ASP A 13 -18.20 -11.16 -14.22
N GLN A 14 -18.92 -12.17 -14.68
CA GLN A 14 -19.96 -12.84 -13.87
C GLN A 14 -19.41 -13.43 -12.59
N LEU A 15 -18.25 -14.09 -12.64
CA LEU A 15 -17.61 -14.67 -11.45
C LEU A 15 -17.21 -13.59 -10.45
N ILE A 16 -16.64 -12.48 -10.92
CA ILE A 16 -16.27 -11.33 -10.08
C ILE A 16 -17.52 -10.76 -9.40
N TYR A 17 -18.63 -10.53 -10.14
CA TYR A 17 -19.87 -10.01 -9.57
C TYR A 17 -20.48 -10.97 -8.54
N THR A 18 -20.48 -12.28 -8.81
CA THR A 18 -21.00 -13.27 -7.87
C THR A 18 -20.20 -13.32 -6.58
N LEU A 19 -18.86 -13.31 -6.67
CA LEU A 19 -17.98 -13.26 -5.50
C LEU A 19 -18.15 -11.95 -4.73
N LEU A 20 -18.26 -10.81 -5.41
CA LEU A 20 -18.46 -9.51 -4.78
C LEU A 20 -19.79 -9.47 -4.02
N THR A 21 -20.88 -9.96 -4.64
CA THR A 21 -22.19 -10.03 -3.97
C THR A 21 -22.13 -10.94 -2.74
N GLY A 22 -21.48 -12.11 -2.86
CA GLY A 22 -21.30 -13.04 -1.74
C GLY A 22 -20.53 -12.43 -0.58
N THR A 23 -19.45 -11.70 -0.86
CA THR A 23 -18.66 -11.04 0.19
C THR A 23 -19.38 -9.87 0.85
N ILE A 24 -20.22 -9.13 0.13
CA ILE A 24 -21.09 -8.09 0.71
C ILE A 24 -22.08 -8.74 1.70
N ILE A 25 -22.72 -9.85 1.32
CA ILE A 25 -23.63 -10.58 2.21
C ILE A 25 -22.89 -11.04 3.47
N ILE A 26 -21.69 -11.64 3.31
CA ILE A 26 -20.86 -12.05 4.44
C ILE A 26 -20.54 -10.85 5.34
N GLY A 27 -20.18 -9.71 4.77
CA GLY A 27 -19.90 -8.49 5.51
C GLY A 27 -21.07 -8.02 6.36
N ILE A 28 -22.29 -8.07 5.81
CA ILE A 28 -23.53 -7.72 6.55
C ILE A 28 -23.78 -8.72 7.68
N ILE A 29 -23.63 -10.03 7.41
CA ILE A 29 -23.80 -11.08 8.42
C ILE A 29 -22.82 -10.87 9.57
N LEU A 30 -21.53 -10.56 9.30
CA LEU A 30 -20.54 -10.29 10.33
C LEU A 30 -20.93 -9.11 11.22
N VAL A 31 -21.52 -8.04 10.67
CA VAL A 31 -22.02 -6.89 11.46
C VAL A 31 -23.16 -7.30 12.36
N ILE A 32 -24.12 -8.11 11.85
CA ILE A 32 -25.26 -8.61 12.64
C ILE A 32 -24.77 -9.50 13.78
N ILE A 33 -23.88 -10.46 13.48
CA ILE A 33 -23.29 -11.35 14.50
C ILE A 33 -22.56 -10.52 15.56
N ASN A 34 -21.75 -9.54 15.17
CA ASN A 34 -21.01 -8.69 16.11
C ASN A 34 -21.97 -7.94 17.05
N LYS A 35 -23.08 -7.43 16.50
CA LYS A 35 -24.07 -6.69 17.30
C LYS A 35 -24.77 -7.57 18.34
N ILE A 36 -24.97 -8.87 18.02
CA ILE A 36 -25.63 -9.84 18.91
C ILE A 36 -24.65 -10.39 19.95
N THR A 37 -23.41 -10.76 19.52
CA THR A 37 -22.47 -11.48 20.38
C THR A 37 -21.59 -10.57 21.23
N SER A 38 -21.15 -9.44 20.67
CA SER A 38 -20.15 -8.57 21.29
C SER A 38 -20.38 -7.11 20.94
N PRO A 39 -21.46 -6.45 21.44
CA PRO A 39 -21.81 -5.09 21.06
C PRO A 39 -20.74 -4.05 21.42
N ASN A 40 -19.95 -4.33 22.47
CA ASN A 40 -18.90 -3.43 22.95
C ASN A 40 -17.59 -3.51 22.14
N VAL A 41 -17.38 -4.58 21.38
CA VAL A 41 -16.17 -4.78 20.57
C VAL A 41 -16.54 -4.71 19.08
N ARG A 42 -15.97 -3.75 18.35
CA ARG A 42 -16.30 -3.50 16.93
C ARG A 42 -15.44 -4.33 15.97
N TRP A 43 -15.28 -5.64 16.23
CA TRP A 43 -14.42 -6.52 15.44
C TRP A 43 -14.92 -6.73 13.99
N ALA A 44 -16.25 -6.71 13.77
CA ALA A 44 -16.80 -6.84 12.41
C ALA A 44 -16.35 -5.68 11.48
N GLY A 45 -16.12 -4.49 12.03
CA GLY A 45 -15.56 -3.38 11.26
C GLY A 45 -14.15 -3.68 10.76
N ILE A 46 -13.32 -4.32 11.57
CA ILE A 46 -11.95 -4.73 11.21
C ILE A 46 -12.01 -5.81 10.12
N ALA A 47 -12.88 -6.83 10.28
CA ALA A 47 -13.07 -7.87 9.28
C ALA A 47 -13.54 -7.30 7.93
N ASN A 48 -14.51 -6.38 7.95
CA ASN A 48 -14.99 -5.70 6.74
C ASN A 48 -13.91 -4.83 6.08
N ALA A 49 -13.05 -4.16 6.85
CA ALA A 49 -11.91 -3.44 6.30
C ALA A 49 -10.95 -4.38 5.53
N GLY A 50 -10.71 -5.60 6.05
CA GLY A 50 -9.96 -6.64 5.36
C GLY A 50 -10.62 -7.09 4.05
N ILE A 51 -11.95 -7.26 4.03
CA ILE A 51 -12.70 -7.58 2.81
C ILE A 51 -12.55 -6.46 1.77
N ILE A 52 -12.72 -5.21 2.18
CA ILE A 52 -12.57 -4.04 1.29
C ILE A 52 -11.14 -3.96 0.74
N TYR A 53 -10.12 -4.14 1.59
CA TYR A 53 -8.73 -4.19 1.18
C TYR A 53 -8.49 -5.26 0.10
N THR A 54 -8.99 -6.46 0.31
CA THR A 54 -8.85 -7.58 -0.64
C THR A 54 -9.49 -7.23 -1.98
N TRP A 55 -10.70 -6.68 -1.99
CA TRP A 55 -11.38 -6.29 -3.22
C TRP A 55 -10.69 -5.17 -3.98
N ILE A 56 -10.21 -4.13 -3.30
CA ILE A 56 -9.44 -3.06 -3.95
C ILE A 56 -8.20 -3.65 -4.62
N THR A 57 -7.48 -4.54 -3.94
CA THR A 57 -6.28 -5.20 -4.47
C THR A 57 -6.61 -6.06 -5.69
N VAL A 58 -7.65 -6.88 -5.61
CA VAL A 58 -8.07 -7.78 -6.71
C VAL A 58 -8.55 -6.98 -7.92
N ILE A 59 -9.43 -6.00 -7.72
CA ILE A 59 -9.96 -5.18 -8.82
C ILE A 59 -8.82 -4.40 -9.50
N TYR A 60 -7.91 -3.84 -8.72
CA TYR A 60 -6.76 -3.12 -9.27
C TYR A 60 -5.85 -4.04 -10.09
N SER A 61 -5.60 -5.27 -9.60
CA SER A 61 -4.78 -6.26 -10.31
C SER A 61 -5.42 -6.73 -11.63
N ILE A 62 -6.74 -6.87 -11.67
CA ILE A 62 -7.45 -7.35 -12.86
C ILE A 62 -7.61 -6.23 -13.91
N LYS A 63 -8.05 -5.04 -13.48
CA LYS A 63 -8.39 -3.95 -14.43
C LYS A 63 -7.17 -3.25 -15.03
N ARG A 64 -6.05 -3.30 -14.37
CA ARG A 64 -4.87 -2.58 -14.81
C ARG A 64 -3.70 -3.55 -14.95
N ASN A 65 -3.25 -3.75 -16.18
CA ASN A 65 -1.97 -4.42 -16.46
C ASN A 65 -0.82 -3.50 -16.02
N THR A 66 -0.76 -3.26 -14.69
CA THR A 66 0.02 -2.18 -14.09
C THR A 66 1.40 -2.63 -13.71
N ASN A 67 2.29 -1.67 -13.69
CA ASN A 67 3.63 -1.75 -13.18
C ASN A 67 3.62 -2.28 -11.72
N ILE A 68 4.51 -3.20 -11.40
CA ILE A 68 4.70 -3.71 -10.03
C ILE A 68 4.92 -2.56 -9.04
N ALA A 69 5.67 -1.52 -9.43
CA ALA A 69 5.89 -0.34 -8.60
C ALA A 69 4.60 0.42 -8.23
N SER A 70 3.64 0.50 -9.18
CA SER A 70 2.32 1.08 -8.91
C SER A 70 1.52 0.25 -7.91
N HIS A 71 1.65 -1.09 -7.96
CA HIS A 71 1.05 -1.97 -6.96
C HIS A 71 1.65 -1.77 -5.57
N VAL A 72 2.98 -1.68 -5.47
CA VAL A 72 3.66 -1.43 -4.19
C VAL A 72 3.19 -0.12 -3.56
N LEU A 73 3.12 0.95 -4.34
CA LEU A 73 2.62 2.24 -3.85
C LEU A 73 1.16 2.17 -3.39
N LEU A 74 0.29 1.54 -4.20
CA LEU A 74 -1.11 1.37 -3.84
C LEU A 74 -1.26 0.55 -2.55
N GLN A 75 -0.55 -0.57 -2.44
CA GLN A 75 -0.57 -1.42 -1.25
C GLN A 75 -0.11 -0.67 0.00
N MET A 76 1.00 0.08 -0.10
CA MET A 76 1.49 0.93 0.98
C MET A 76 0.38 1.91 1.46
N LEU A 77 -0.27 2.61 0.54
CA LEU A 77 -1.32 3.57 0.89
C LEU A 77 -2.53 2.89 1.56
N ILE A 78 -3.03 1.81 0.96
CA ILE A 78 -4.23 1.15 1.49
C ILE A 78 -3.94 0.49 2.83
N ILE A 79 -2.80 -0.21 2.98
CA ILE A 79 -2.41 -0.83 4.25
C ILE A 79 -2.29 0.25 5.33
N SER A 80 -1.67 1.39 5.04
CA SER A 80 -1.55 2.49 6.00
C SER A 80 -2.92 3.01 6.46
N LEU A 81 -3.88 3.17 5.54
CA LEU A 81 -5.24 3.57 5.87
C LEU A 81 -5.98 2.51 6.69
N VAL A 82 -5.83 1.24 6.35
CA VAL A 82 -6.44 0.13 7.11
C VAL A 82 -5.86 0.06 8.53
N LEU A 83 -4.55 0.24 8.70
CA LEU A 83 -3.92 0.26 10.02
C LEU A 83 -4.43 1.42 10.88
N LEU A 84 -4.56 2.62 10.33
CA LEU A 84 -5.15 3.77 11.02
C LEU A 84 -6.61 3.51 11.42
N TYR A 85 -7.38 2.89 10.53
CA TYR A 85 -8.76 2.52 10.84
C TYR A 85 -8.83 1.49 11.97
N ILE A 86 -7.98 0.47 11.96
CA ILE A 86 -7.91 -0.56 13.00
C ILE A 86 -7.52 0.07 14.35
N ASP A 87 -6.49 0.92 14.36
CA ASP A 87 -6.05 1.61 15.58
C ASP A 87 -7.17 2.44 16.21
N ASN A 88 -7.89 3.20 15.38
CA ASN A 88 -9.05 3.96 15.85
C ASN A 88 -10.17 3.06 16.42
N ARG A 89 -10.38 1.85 15.87
CA ARG A 89 -11.38 0.90 16.35
C ARG A 89 -10.99 0.20 17.63
N LEU A 90 -9.70 0.02 17.86
CA LEU A 90 -9.16 -0.62 19.08
C LEU A 90 -9.00 0.34 20.25
N GLY A 91 -9.19 1.64 20.08
CA GLY A 91 -9.11 2.62 21.15
C GLY A 91 -8.11 3.76 20.90
N ALA A 92 -7.64 3.90 19.66
CA ALA A 92 -6.72 4.97 19.22
C ALA A 92 -5.43 5.04 20.05
N PHE A 93 -4.79 3.90 20.27
CA PHE A 93 -3.53 3.79 21.03
C PHE A 93 -2.33 4.40 20.28
N GLY A 94 -2.50 4.78 19.00
CA GLY A 94 -1.45 5.36 18.18
C GLY A 94 -0.44 4.34 17.60
N TRP A 95 -0.59 3.04 17.87
CA TRP A 95 0.34 2.00 17.42
C TRP A 95 0.48 1.95 15.89
N ALA A 96 -0.59 2.31 15.16
CA ALA A 96 -0.53 2.37 13.70
C ALA A 96 0.51 3.39 13.22
N ILE A 97 0.64 4.52 13.89
CA ILE A 97 1.55 5.59 13.51
C ILE A 97 2.98 5.31 14.01
N TYR A 98 3.12 4.72 15.21
CA TYR A 98 4.42 4.42 15.79
C TYR A 98 5.08 3.18 15.22
N ILE A 99 4.30 2.19 14.81
CA ILE A 99 4.80 0.86 14.41
C ILE A 99 4.32 0.50 13.01
N GLY A 100 3.02 0.53 12.77
CA GLY A 100 2.39 0.00 11.56
C GLY A 100 2.83 0.73 10.29
N ILE A 101 2.68 2.05 10.25
CA ILE A 101 3.03 2.87 9.08
C ILE A 101 4.53 2.85 8.80
N PRO A 102 5.44 3.04 9.78
CA PRO A 102 6.87 2.92 9.53
C PRO A 102 7.27 1.57 8.92
N ILE A 103 6.73 0.46 9.42
CA ILE A 103 7.02 -0.88 8.87
C ILE A 103 6.53 -1.01 7.43
N THR A 104 5.33 -0.54 7.11
CA THR A 104 4.81 -0.59 5.73
C THR A 104 5.64 0.24 4.77
N LEU A 105 6.11 1.40 5.20
CA LEU A 105 6.98 2.28 4.42
C LEU A 105 8.38 1.67 4.23
N MET A 106 8.95 1.03 5.27
CA MET A 106 10.21 0.29 5.13
C MET A 106 10.08 -0.84 4.12
N ALA A 107 9.02 -1.64 4.22
CA ALA A 107 8.76 -2.73 3.29
C ALA A 107 8.60 -2.24 1.84
N ALA A 108 7.87 -1.15 1.63
CA ALA A 108 7.70 -0.52 0.32
C ALA A 108 9.04 -0.01 -0.24
N ASN A 109 9.86 0.66 0.58
CA ASN A 109 11.18 1.16 0.18
C ASN A 109 12.13 0.00 -0.19
N ILE A 110 12.17 -1.08 0.60
CA ILE A 110 12.99 -2.26 0.30
C ILE A 110 12.53 -2.91 -1.01
N THR A 111 11.22 -3.06 -1.22
CA THR A 111 10.67 -3.61 -2.46
C THR A 111 11.04 -2.76 -3.67
N MET A 112 10.98 -1.43 -3.56
CA MET A 112 11.39 -0.53 -4.63
C MET A 112 12.89 -0.60 -4.92
N LEU A 113 13.72 -0.78 -3.89
CA LEU A 113 15.17 -0.99 -4.06
C LEU A 113 15.45 -2.29 -4.84
N VAL A 114 14.78 -3.38 -4.48
CA VAL A 114 14.90 -4.66 -5.21
C VAL A 114 14.46 -4.49 -6.66
N LEU A 115 13.35 -3.80 -6.93
CA LEU A 115 12.89 -3.51 -8.29
C LEU A 115 13.90 -2.65 -9.08
N ALA A 116 14.54 -1.68 -8.45
CA ALA A 116 15.58 -0.87 -9.06
C ALA A 116 16.80 -1.69 -9.49
N ILE A 117 17.15 -2.70 -8.71
CA ILE A 117 18.28 -3.60 -9.00
C ILE A 117 17.89 -4.62 -10.09
N VAL A 118 16.76 -5.30 -9.95
CA VAL A 118 16.34 -6.42 -10.81
C VAL A 118 15.83 -5.94 -12.15
N SER A 119 15.02 -4.89 -12.18
CA SER A 119 14.36 -4.38 -13.39
C SER A 119 15.11 -3.25 -14.06
N TYR A 120 16.37 -3.51 -14.42
CA TYR A 120 17.28 -2.52 -15.01
C TYR A 120 16.68 -1.72 -16.18
N LYS A 121 15.98 -2.38 -17.10
CA LYS A 121 15.45 -1.74 -18.32
C LYS A 121 14.24 -0.82 -18.09
N ASN A 122 13.51 -1.00 -17.00
CA ASN A 122 12.25 -0.30 -16.74
C ASN A 122 12.34 0.72 -15.58
N TYR A 123 13.55 1.01 -15.10
CA TYR A 123 13.75 1.84 -13.91
C TYR A 123 13.12 3.23 -14.03
N THR A 124 13.19 3.87 -15.18
CA THR A 124 12.60 5.21 -15.40
C THR A 124 11.10 5.25 -15.08
N ARG A 125 10.38 4.14 -15.30
CA ARG A 125 8.96 4.01 -14.91
C ARG A 125 8.78 3.85 -13.40
N TYR A 126 9.74 3.25 -12.70
CA TYR A 126 9.67 2.95 -11.28
C TYR A 126 10.13 4.13 -10.42
N ALA A 127 11.05 4.94 -10.93
CA ALA A 127 11.67 6.04 -10.21
C ALA A 127 10.65 7.06 -9.66
N MET A 128 9.58 7.36 -10.40
CA MET A 128 8.50 8.23 -9.92
C MET A 128 7.78 7.65 -8.69
N TYR A 129 7.44 6.37 -8.75
CA TYR A 129 6.78 5.70 -7.61
C TYR A 129 7.68 5.63 -6.40
N GLN A 130 8.98 5.37 -6.63
CA GLN A 130 9.99 5.40 -5.58
C GLN A 130 10.09 6.78 -4.91
N LEU A 131 10.12 7.86 -5.70
CA LEU A 131 10.15 9.22 -5.19
C LEU A 131 8.91 9.53 -4.33
N VAL A 132 7.72 9.11 -4.76
CA VAL A 132 6.49 9.29 -3.97
C VAL A 132 6.55 8.52 -2.64
N ILE A 133 7.08 7.29 -2.63
CA ILE A 133 7.25 6.50 -1.40
C ILE A 133 8.25 7.17 -0.45
N VAL A 134 9.36 7.71 -0.97
CA VAL A 134 10.34 8.46 -0.18
C VAL A 134 9.70 9.71 0.43
N LEU A 135 8.96 10.48 -0.36
CA LEU A 135 8.24 11.65 0.13
C LEU A 135 7.22 11.27 1.22
N ALA A 136 6.47 10.17 1.02
CA ALA A 136 5.55 9.66 2.04
C ALA A 136 6.28 9.29 3.34
N SER A 137 7.50 8.74 3.26
CA SER A 137 8.33 8.47 4.43
C SER A 137 8.78 9.73 5.15
N ILE A 138 9.04 10.82 4.43
CA ILE A 138 9.41 12.11 5.02
C ILE A 138 8.20 12.77 5.69
N ILE A 139 7.01 12.65 5.12
CA ILE A 139 5.77 13.22 5.66
C ILE A 139 5.46 12.71 7.08
N GLN A 140 5.98 11.54 7.49
CA GLN A 140 5.87 11.05 8.87
C GLN A 140 6.46 12.03 9.92
N ILE A 141 7.31 12.95 9.50
CA ILE A 141 7.89 13.95 10.41
C ILE A 141 6.83 15.00 10.82
N VAL A 142 5.84 15.26 9.98
CA VAL A 142 4.85 16.34 10.20
C VAL A 142 4.08 16.17 11.51
N PRO A 143 3.51 14.99 11.86
CA PRO A 143 2.83 14.83 13.14
C PRO A 143 3.73 15.04 14.37
N ALA A 144 5.04 14.76 14.24
CA ALA A 144 6.01 15.00 15.29
C ALA A 144 6.28 16.50 15.49
N PHE A 145 6.42 17.26 14.41
CA PHE A 145 6.56 18.72 14.48
C PHE A 145 5.34 19.41 15.08
N MET A 146 4.15 18.84 14.86
CA MET A 146 2.90 19.34 15.46
C MET A 146 2.71 18.92 16.92
N SER A 147 3.70 18.25 17.52
CA SER A 147 3.64 17.71 18.90
C SER A 147 2.42 16.78 19.15
N ILE A 148 1.87 16.23 18.06
CA ILE A 148 0.73 15.29 18.14
C ILE A 148 1.23 13.91 18.58
N ILE A 149 2.48 13.56 18.22
CA ILE A 149 3.04 12.23 18.41
C ILE A 149 4.53 12.33 18.72
N GLU A 150 5.02 11.52 19.65
CA GLU A 150 6.46 11.37 19.87
C GLU A 150 7.12 10.66 18.67
N PHE A 151 8.26 11.18 18.24
CA PHE A 151 8.99 10.63 17.10
C PHE A 151 9.74 9.36 17.50
N GLY A 152 9.12 8.22 17.29
CA GLY A 152 9.67 6.91 17.66
C GLY A 152 10.89 6.48 16.86
N ILE A 153 11.66 5.55 17.40
CA ILE A 153 12.86 4.98 16.76
C ILE A 153 12.54 4.36 15.39
N LEU A 154 11.40 3.68 15.27
CA LEU A 154 10.98 3.06 14.00
C LEU A 154 10.72 4.10 12.90
N ASN A 155 10.19 5.27 13.24
CA ASN A 155 10.00 6.36 12.29
C ASN A 155 11.35 6.90 11.79
N GLN A 156 12.34 7.04 12.67
CA GLN A 156 13.71 7.44 12.31
C GLN A 156 14.36 6.43 11.38
N ILE A 157 14.27 5.14 11.70
CA ILE A 157 14.79 4.04 10.87
C ILE A 157 14.11 4.03 9.49
N SER A 158 12.79 4.18 9.44
CA SER A 158 12.01 4.22 8.20
C SER A 158 12.49 5.35 7.27
N ILE A 159 12.71 6.54 7.82
CA ILE A 159 13.22 7.68 7.05
C ILE A 159 14.67 7.42 6.61
N GLY A 160 15.51 6.89 7.50
CA GLY A 160 16.89 6.53 7.16
C GLY A 160 16.96 5.53 5.99
N ILE A 161 16.18 4.47 6.02
CA ILE A 161 16.09 3.48 4.93
C ILE A 161 15.59 4.16 3.64
N SER A 162 14.62 5.04 3.74
CA SER A 162 14.06 5.76 2.61
C SER A 162 15.09 6.67 1.92
N LEU A 163 15.87 7.41 2.70
CA LEU A 163 16.95 8.27 2.18
C LEU A 163 18.09 7.44 1.59
N LEU A 164 18.47 6.33 2.23
CA LEU A 164 19.45 5.39 1.70
C LEU A 164 18.99 4.79 0.37
N ASN A 165 17.74 4.36 0.30
CA ASN A 165 17.15 3.84 -0.95
C ASN A 165 17.23 4.87 -2.08
N LEU A 166 16.90 6.12 -1.81
CA LEU A 166 17.00 7.21 -2.78
C LEU A 166 18.46 7.46 -3.20
N ALA A 167 19.38 7.53 -2.25
CA ALA A 167 20.80 7.73 -2.52
C ALA A 167 21.39 6.61 -3.39
N ILE A 168 21.12 5.34 -3.03
CA ILE A 168 21.56 4.17 -3.80
C ILE A 168 20.99 4.22 -5.22
N SER A 169 19.72 4.56 -5.37
CA SER A 169 19.07 4.63 -6.66
C SER A 169 19.62 5.74 -7.55
N ILE A 170 19.95 6.88 -6.98
CA ILE A 170 20.62 7.99 -7.71
C ILE A 170 22.02 7.55 -8.14
N VAL A 171 22.81 6.95 -7.25
CA VAL A 171 24.17 6.50 -7.58
C VAL A 171 24.16 5.43 -8.67
N LEU A 172 23.30 4.42 -8.54
CA LEU A 172 23.24 3.32 -9.51
C LEU A 172 22.63 3.75 -10.84
N ARG A 173 21.75 4.76 -10.84
CA ARG A 173 20.88 5.07 -11.98
C ARG A 173 20.77 6.57 -12.28
N TYR A 174 21.83 7.30 -12.08
CA TYR A 174 21.86 8.75 -12.28
C TYR A 174 21.25 9.21 -13.61
N LYS A 175 21.65 8.60 -14.72
CA LYS A 175 21.15 8.96 -16.07
C LYS A 175 19.64 8.72 -16.23
N ASP A 176 19.14 7.62 -15.70
CA ASP A 176 17.72 7.26 -15.81
C ASP A 176 16.87 8.10 -14.86
N PHE A 177 17.38 8.40 -13.68
CA PHE A 177 16.74 9.28 -12.70
C PHE A 177 16.64 10.71 -13.25
N TRP A 178 17.72 11.22 -13.86
CA TRP A 178 17.72 12.53 -14.49
C TRP A 178 16.75 12.61 -15.67
N LYS A 179 16.73 11.62 -16.54
CA LYS A 179 15.75 11.52 -17.63
C LYS A 179 14.31 11.56 -17.13
N MET A 180 14.02 10.87 -16.02
CA MET A 180 12.69 10.87 -15.43
C MET A 180 12.28 12.27 -14.98
N LEU A 181 13.17 13.00 -14.30
CA LEU A 181 12.92 14.37 -13.85
C LEU A 181 12.65 15.30 -15.04
N VAL A 182 13.54 15.29 -16.04
CA VAL A 182 13.38 16.11 -17.26
C VAL A 182 12.07 15.82 -17.98
N CYS A 183 11.74 14.55 -18.22
CA CYS A 183 10.51 14.18 -18.93
C CYS A 183 9.22 14.53 -18.18
N LYS A 184 9.25 14.54 -16.85
CA LYS A 184 8.02 14.77 -16.05
C LYS A 184 7.82 16.22 -15.64
N PHE A 185 8.90 16.96 -15.41
CA PHE A 185 8.84 18.34 -14.94
C PHE A 185 9.12 19.35 -16.04
N HIS A 186 9.30 18.92 -17.31
CA HIS A 186 9.60 19.78 -18.46
C HIS A 186 10.80 20.74 -18.23
N MET A 187 11.83 20.24 -17.50
CA MET A 187 13.08 20.98 -17.30
C MET A 187 14.05 20.76 -18.45
#